data_ce50630f2d0f336a21420127ff5f3216
#
_entry.id   ce50630f2d0f336a21420127ff5f3216
#
_cell.length_a   1.000
_cell.length_b   1.000
_cell.length_c   1.000
_cell.angle_alpha   90.00
_cell.angle_beta   90.00
_cell.angle_gamma   90.00
#
_symmetry.space_group_name_H-M   'P 1'
#
loop_
_entity.id
_entity.type
_entity.pdbx_description
1 polymer ?
#
loop_
_entity_poly.entity_id
_entity_poly.type
_entity_poly.pdbx_seq_one_letter_code
_entity_poly.pdbx_strand_id
1 'polypeptide(L)'
;MKTLNKMKNEKGEMRNCFFGSAILVLSAFSFLLSSCSQDEVFEQDSLKDTPLTIASAGVNELSTRVITEGQLVGSVDENVSISVWVEGSAEKYDANNVEWIHHGTNWYSNSTVLYEGENKQMICALSPYVDGASAEGVTITADGVTDYLVASQTLITSNPVNIIMSHALAKLVLNPTLGTELTGDNIATVEVQNMYTQGTLNVEVNNWTNCTGTTAFTMTNNEVLVVPMEECQSFPIVITMSSGRVFGANISLANVDNKLEGGTQYTIKLQIGHDTVTFGDISAASWGTPVEGGDLETE
;
A
#
# COMPACT_ATOMS: atom_id res chain seq x y z
N MET A 1 41.21 -1.79 -43.11
CA MET A 1 40.96 -3.08 -43.77
C MET A 1 39.47 -3.28 -43.70
N LYS A 2 38.71 -2.92 -44.76
CA LYS A 2 38.18 -3.74 -45.86
C LYS A 2 37.37 -4.90 -45.27
N THR A 3 36.09 -5.10 -45.51
CA THR A 3 35.35 -5.06 -46.81
C THR A 3 33.86 -5.04 -46.63
N LEU A 4 33.19 -4.25 -47.48
CA LEU A 4 31.79 -4.30 -47.90
C LEU A 4 31.46 -5.64 -48.61
N ASN A 5 30.14 -6.00 -48.58
CA ASN A 5 29.37 -6.60 -49.71
C ASN A 5 27.89 -6.57 -49.29
N LYS A 6 26.98 -5.92 -49.87
CA LYS A 6 26.39 -5.56 -51.18
C LYS A 6 25.77 -6.72 -51.97
N MET A 7 24.47 -6.49 -52.26
CA MET A 7 23.62 -7.02 -53.36
C MET A 7 22.85 -8.32 -53.03
N LYS A 8 21.58 -8.51 -53.47
CA LYS A 8 20.91 -8.12 -54.72
C LYS A 8 19.39 -8.24 -54.63
N ASN A 9 18.70 -7.39 -55.37
CA ASN A 9 17.31 -7.45 -55.82
C ASN A 9 17.06 -8.70 -56.68
N GLU A 10 15.81 -9.23 -56.65
CA GLU A 10 15.20 -9.80 -57.87
C GLU A 10 13.68 -9.52 -57.91
N LYS A 11 13.30 -8.98 -59.06
CA LYS A 11 11.97 -8.73 -59.60
C LYS A 11 11.48 -9.98 -60.33
N GLY A 12 10.18 -10.17 -60.42
CA GLY A 12 9.52 -11.05 -61.39
C GLY A 12 8.03 -11.12 -61.05
N GLU A 13 7.19 -10.65 -61.69
CA GLU A 13 6.61 -10.54 -63.05
C GLU A 13 5.17 -11.04 -63.02
N MET A 14 4.33 -10.20 -63.62
CA MET A 14 2.89 -10.36 -63.85
C MET A 14 2.57 -11.61 -64.70
N ARG A 15 1.40 -12.19 -64.50
CA ARG A 15 0.62 -12.80 -65.59
C ARG A 15 -0.89 -12.55 -65.42
N ASN A 16 -1.39 -11.78 -66.37
CA ASN A 16 -2.81 -11.63 -66.72
C ASN A 16 -3.36 -12.96 -67.26
N CYS A 17 -4.59 -13.28 -66.99
CA CYS A 17 -5.45 -14.00 -67.91
C CYS A 17 -6.90 -13.51 -67.81
N PHE A 18 -7.42 -13.30 -68.97
CA PHE A 18 -8.65 -12.65 -69.38
C PHE A 18 -9.85 -13.66 -69.45
N PHE A 19 -11.05 -13.07 -69.54
CA PHE A 19 -12.32 -13.49 -70.13
C PHE A 19 -13.38 -14.18 -69.26
N GLY A 20 -14.53 -13.58 -69.29
CA GLY A 20 -15.83 -14.23 -69.23
C GLY A 20 -16.98 -13.29 -68.80
N SER A 21 -17.52 -12.57 -69.81
CA SER A 21 -18.79 -11.82 -69.67
C SER A 21 -19.97 -12.69 -69.41
N ALA A 22 -20.87 -12.35 -68.50
CA ALA A 22 -22.29 -12.60 -68.63
C ALA A 22 -23.09 -11.54 -67.88
N ILE A 23 -23.80 -10.74 -68.61
CA ILE A 23 -24.81 -9.76 -68.19
C ILE A 23 -26.07 -10.54 -67.80
N LEU A 24 -26.68 -10.22 -66.65
CA LEU A 24 -28.15 -10.26 -66.50
C LEU A 24 -28.62 -9.34 -65.38
N VAL A 25 -29.63 -8.60 -65.70
CA VAL A 25 -30.27 -7.39 -65.23
C VAL A 25 -31.26 -7.67 -64.09
N LEU A 26 -31.57 -6.63 -63.30
CA LEU A 26 -32.70 -6.35 -62.39
C LEU A 26 -32.68 -7.09 -61.04
N SER A 27 -32.72 -6.36 -59.95
CA SER A 27 -33.78 -5.41 -59.53
C SER A 27 -33.32 -4.60 -58.28
N ALA A 28 -33.70 -3.38 -58.28
CA ALA A 28 -33.56 -2.45 -57.16
C ALA A 28 -34.30 -2.96 -55.93
N PHE A 29 -33.54 -3.09 -54.84
CA PHE A 29 -34.11 -3.00 -53.51
C PHE A 29 -33.11 -2.21 -52.65
N SER A 30 -33.35 -0.91 -52.61
CA SER A 30 -32.66 0.01 -51.72
C SER A 30 -33.08 -0.29 -50.30
N PHE A 31 -32.37 -1.15 -49.60
CA PHE A 31 -32.33 -1.13 -48.18
C PHE A 31 -31.19 -0.22 -47.76
N LEU A 32 -31.53 1.00 -47.41
CA LEU A 32 -30.75 1.88 -46.57
C LEU A 32 -30.66 1.21 -45.21
N LEU A 33 -29.75 0.25 -45.06
CA LEU A 33 -29.19 -0.05 -43.75
C LEU A 33 -28.21 1.05 -43.44
N SER A 34 -28.76 2.12 -42.89
CA SER A 34 -28.01 3.02 -42.04
C SER A 34 -27.52 2.16 -40.86
N SER A 35 -26.40 1.51 -41.06
CA SER A 35 -25.58 0.98 -39.99
C SER A 35 -25.04 2.21 -39.26
N CYS A 36 -25.80 2.72 -38.31
CA CYS A 36 -25.20 3.42 -37.21
C CYS A 36 -24.35 2.38 -36.47
N SER A 37 -23.11 2.22 -36.86
CA SER A 37 -22.07 1.86 -35.93
C SER A 37 -21.93 3.08 -35.02
N GLN A 38 -22.80 3.17 -34.03
CA GLN A 38 -22.46 3.91 -32.83
C GLN A 38 -21.30 3.12 -32.24
N ASP A 39 -20.10 3.56 -32.57
CA ASP A 39 -18.94 3.27 -31.77
C ASP A 39 -19.27 3.66 -30.33
N GLU A 40 -19.38 2.66 -29.46
CA GLU A 40 -19.51 2.83 -28.00
C GLU A 40 -18.23 3.43 -27.38
N VAL A 41 -17.50 4.26 -28.12
CA VAL A 41 -16.31 4.97 -27.67
C VAL A 41 -16.65 6.27 -26.93
N PHE A 42 -17.93 6.65 -26.83
CA PHE A 42 -18.33 7.96 -26.36
C PHE A 42 -18.69 8.08 -24.86
N GLU A 43 -18.78 6.98 -24.10
CA GLU A 43 -19.16 7.13 -22.69
C GLU A 43 -17.99 7.54 -21.79
N GLN A 44 -16.76 7.21 -22.14
CA GLN A 44 -15.58 7.47 -21.31
C GLN A 44 -15.11 8.93 -21.38
N ASP A 45 -15.38 9.61 -22.46
CA ASP A 45 -15.12 11.07 -22.60
C ASP A 45 -16.23 11.92 -21.93
N SER A 46 -17.37 11.33 -21.58
CA SER A 46 -18.50 12.06 -20.96
C SER A 46 -18.20 12.51 -19.51
N LEU A 47 -17.25 11.89 -18.84
CA LEU A 47 -16.85 12.22 -17.46
C LEU A 47 -15.68 13.21 -17.40
N LYS A 48 -15.05 13.54 -18.53
CA LYS A 48 -13.99 14.52 -18.56
C LYS A 48 -14.47 15.89 -18.07
N ASP A 49 -13.61 16.58 -17.32
CA ASP A 49 -13.92 17.86 -16.67
C ASP A 49 -15.05 17.79 -15.61
N THR A 50 -15.47 16.60 -15.20
CA THR A 50 -16.33 16.42 -14.01
C THR A 50 -15.48 16.36 -12.75
N PRO A 51 -16.04 16.61 -11.56
CA PRO A 51 -15.31 16.38 -10.32
C PRO A 51 -14.85 14.94 -10.20
N LEU A 52 -13.58 14.75 -9.84
CA LEU A 52 -13.06 13.46 -9.42
C LEU A 52 -13.71 13.09 -8.08
N THR A 53 -14.12 11.85 -7.94
CA THR A 53 -14.72 11.32 -6.71
C THR A 53 -14.05 10.04 -6.29
N ILE A 54 -14.00 9.78 -4.97
CA ILE A 54 -13.45 8.55 -4.40
C ILE A 54 -14.62 7.63 -4.05
N ALA A 55 -14.62 6.41 -4.58
CA ALA A 55 -15.57 5.36 -4.22
C ALA A 55 -15.15 4.66 -2.93
N SER A 56 -13.85 4.34 -2.82
CA SER A 56 -13.28 3.69 -1.64
C SER A 56 -11.81 4.05 -1.48
N ALA A 57 -11.34 4.07 -0.22
CA ALA A 57 -9.93 4.12 0.12
C ALA A 57 -9.70 3.17 1.31
N GLY A 58 -8.70 2.28 1.22
CA GLY A 58 -8.41 1.34 2.30
C GLY A 58 -7.41 0.27 1.93
N VAL A 59 -7.07 -0.56 2.93
CA VAL A 59 -6.13 -1.66 2.79
C VAL A 59 -6.82 -2.87 2.15
N ASN A 60 -6.19 -3.43 1.13
CA ASN A 60 -6.64 -4.70 0.53
C ASN A 60 -6.12 -5.86 1.38
N GLU A 61 -6.78 -6.14 2.49
CA GLU A 61 -6.49 -7.34 3.28
C GLU A 61 -7.10 -8.58 2.59
N LEU A 62 -6.25 -9.51 2.18
CA LEU A 62 -6.66 -10.84 1.70
C LEU A 62 -7.26 -11.74 2.80
N SER A 63 -7.62 -11.20 3.94
CA SER A 63 -8.22 -11.95 5.02
C SER A 63 -9.74 -11.83 5.00
N THR A 64 -10.41 -12.94 5.24
CA THR A 64 -11.83 -13.29 5.35
C THR A 64 -12.78 -12.31 6.06
N ARG A 65 -12.45 -11.05 6.22
CA ARG A 65 -13.35 -9.99 6.64
C ARG A 65 -13.89 -9.29 5.41
N VAL A 66 -15.19 -9.29 5.28
CA VAL A 66 -15.93 -8.49 4.33
C VAL A 66 -15.50 -7.03 4.53
N ILE A 67 -14.72 -6.49 3.59
CA ILE A 67 -14.41 -5.07 3.56
C ILE A 67 -15.72 -4.38 3.24
N THR A 68 -16.27 -3.66 4.19
CA THR A 68 -17.41 -2.78 3.90
C THR A 68 -16.85 -1.64 3.07
N GLU A 69 -17.37 -1.45 1.86
CA GLU A 69 -16.96 -0.36 0.95
C GLU A 69 -16.89 0.96 1.73
N GLY A 70 -15.78 1.68 1.59
CA GLY A 70 -15.57 3.00 2.19
C GLY A 70 -14.94 3.03 3.59
N GLN A 71 -14.54 1.88 4.17
CA GLN A 71 -13.82 1.88 5.44
C GLN A 71 -12.31 1.70 5.22
N LEU A 72 -11.51 2.59 5.80
CA LEU A 72 -10.11 2.33 6.08
C LEU A 72 -10.06 1.23 7.15
N VAL A 73 -9.43 0.10 6.84
CA VAL A 73 -9.33 -1.01 7.78
C VAL A 73 -8.51 -0.55 8.99
N GLY A 74 -9.14 -0.58 10.17
CA GLY A 74 -8.54 -0.13 11.44
C GLY A 74 -9.18 1.13 12.04
N SER A 75 -9.96 1.90 11.28
CA SER A 75 -10.72 3.04 11.80
C SER A 75 -12.22 2.78 11.69
N VAL A 76 -12.89 2.69 12.83
CA VAL A 76 -14.36 2.67 12.95
C VAL A 76 -14.88 4.11 13.04
N ASP A 77 -13.98 5.09 13.01
CA ASP A 77 -14.30 6.48 13.29
C ASP A 77 -14.81 7.17 12.03
N GLU A 78 -16.00 7.71 12.15
CA GLU A 78 -16.49 8.77 11.28
C GLU A 78 -15.46 9.91 11.28
N ASN A 79 -15.09 10.41 10.09
CA ASN A 79 -14.15 11.50 9.87
C ASN A 79 -12.66 11.11 9.71
N VAL A 80 -12.39 9.93 9.16
CA VAL A 80 -11.04 9.65 8.66
C VAL A 80 -10.74 10.58 7.51
N SER A 81 -9.58 11.24 7.55
CA SER A 81 -9.12 12.10 6.46
C SER A 81 -7.83 11.56 5.85
N ILE A 82 -7.69 11.77 4.55
CA ILE A 82 -6.52 11.37 3.78
C ILE A 82 -5.98 12.55 2.98
N SER A 83 -4.66 12.58 2.81
CA SER A 83 -3.97 13.43 1.83
C SER A 83 -4.03 12.79 0.46
N VAL A 84 -4.41 13.55 -0.56
CA VAL A 84 -4.46 13.07 -1.94
C VAL A 84 -3.69 14.02 -2.83
N TRP A 85 -2.83 13.47 -3.67
CA TRP A 85 -2.12 14.16 -4.73
C TRP A 85 -2.53 13.56 -6.07
N VAL A 86 -2.78 14.42 -7.04
CA VAL A 86 -3.14 14.02 -8.40
C VAL A 86 -2.26 14.79 -9.37
N GLU A 87 -1.71 14.10 -10.34
CA GLU A 87 -0.92 14.67 -11.43
C GLU A 87 -1.60 14.37 -12.77
N GLY A 88 -1.98 15.42 -13.49
CA GLY A 88 -2.62 15.35 -14.80
C GLY A 88 -1.74 15.94 -15.90
N SER A 89 -2.28 16.04 -17.13
CA SER A 89 -1.56 16.62 -18.25
C SER A 89 -1.55 18.16 -18.26
N ALA A 90 -2.33 18.79 -17.39
CA ALA A 90 -2.43 20.22 -17.24
C ALA A 90 -2.81 20.60 -15.81
N GLU A 91 -2.36 21.77 -15.35
CA GLU A 91 -2.54 22.30 -13.99
C GLU A 91 -3.99 22.20 -13.46
N LYS A 92 -5.00 22.36 -14.32
CA LYS A 92 -6.41 22.25 -13.91
C LYS A 92 -6.82 20.84 -13.45
N TYR A 93 -6.02 19.84 -13.76
CA TYR A 93 -6.23 18.44 -13.38
C TYR A 93 -5.29 17.98 -12.24
N ASP A 94 -4.40 18.87 -11.80
CA ASP A 94 -3.49 18.60 -10.71
C ASP A 94 -4.18 18.88 -9.37
N ALA A 95 -3.76 18.13 -8.37
CA ALA A 95 -4.10 18.36 -6.98
C ALA A 95 -2.88 18.13 -6.11
N ASN A 96 -2.59 19.08 -5.24
CA ASN A 96 -1.47 18.98 -4.32
C ASN A 96 -1.99 18.97 -2.89
N ASN A 97 -1.86 17.83 -2.23
CA ASN A 97 -2.25 17.61 -0.84
C ASN A 97 -3.70 18.06 -0.52
N VAL A 98 -4.63 17.61 -1.35
CA VAL A 98 -6.06 17.87 -1.10
C VAL A 98 -6.54 16.93 0.00
N GLU A 99 -7.16 17.50 1.04
CA GLU A 99 -7.79 16.71 2.10
C GLU A 99 -9.11 16.12 1.60
N TRP A 100 -9.24 14.81 1.75
CA TRP A 100 -10.49 14.08 1.58
C TRP A 100 -10.92 13.49 2.91
N ILE A 101 -12.17 13.70 3.29
CA ILE A 101 -12.75 13.28 4.57
C ILE A 101 -13.85 12.26 4.29
N HIS A 102 -13.77 11.09 4.91
CA HIS A 102 -14.82 10.08 4.88
C HIS A 102 -15.90 10.42 5.91
N HIS A 103 -17.15 10.56 5.45
CA HIS A 103 -18.30 10.77 6.32
C HIS A 103 -19.51 9.97 5.85
N GLY A 104 -20.01 9.11 6.72
CA GLY A 104 -21.07 8.15 6.37
C GLY A 104 -20.59 7.13 5.35
N THR A 105 -21.05 7.22 4.11
CA THR A 105 -20.68 6.33 3.00
C THR A 105 -19.92 7.05 1.90
N ASN A 106 -19.61 8.33 2.07
CA ASN A 106 -19.07 9.17 1.02
C ASN A 106 -17.77 9.83 1.43
N TRP A 107 -16.94 10.12 0.43
CA TRP A 107 -15.74 10.92 0.55
C TRP A 107 -16.01 12.35 0.08
N TYR A 108 -15.57 13.33 0.86
CA TYR A 108 -15.73 14.75 0.59
C TYR A 108 -14.37 15.41 0.56
N SER A 109 -14.09 16.20 -0.47
CA SER A 109 -12.85 16.98 -0.54
C SER A 109 -13.10 18.44 -0.16
N ASN A 110 -12.08 19.07 0.40
CA ASN A 110 -12.07 20.51 0.68
C ASN A 110 -11.80 21.35 -0.56
N SER A 111 -11.48 20.73 -1.70
CA SER A 111 -11.18 21.37 -2.97
C SER A 111 -11.67 20.52 -4.14
N THR A 112 -12.08 21.13 -5.23
CA THR A 112 -12.49 20.41 -6.44
C THR A 112 -11.28 19.97 -7.23
N VAL A 113 -11.15 18.67 -7.44
CA VAL A 113 -10.19 18.05 -8.36
C VAL A 113 -10.96 17.61 -9.60
N LEU A 114 -10.49 17.91 -10.80
CA LEU A 114 -11.17 17.55 -12.04
C LEU A 114 -10.61 16.23 -12.60
N TYR A 115 -11.51 15.39 -13.08
CA TYR A 115 -11.17 14.17 -13.80
C TYR A 115 -10.80 14.48 -15.25
N GLU A 116 -9.62 14.06 -15.70
CA GLU A 116 -9.13 14.31 -17.07
C GLU A 116 -9.56 13.24 -18.08
N GLY A 117 -9.82 12.03 -17.59
CA GLY A 117 -10.17 10.87 -18.39
C GLY A 117 -9.36 9.64 -17.96
N GLU A 118 -9.76 8.49 -18.47
CA GLU A 118 -9.12 7.22 -18.17
C GLU A 118 -7.64 7.20 -18.57
N ASN A 119 -6.79 6.72 -17.65
CA ASN A 119 -5.33 6.58 -17.84
C ASN A 119 -4.60 7.90 -18.20
N LYS A 120 -5.12 9.05 -17.79
CA LYS A 120 -4.50 10.34 -18.05
C LYS A 120 -3.98 11.07 -16.81
N GLN A 121 -4.39 10.60 -15.62
CA GLN A 121 -3.97 11.17 -14.35
C GLN A 121 -3.34 10.09 -13.48
N MET A 122 -2.34 10.48 -12.70
CA MET A 122 -1.77 9.69 -11.63
C MET A 122 -2.34 10.15 -10.30
N ILE A 123 -2.50 9.22 -9.36
CA ILE A 123 -2.96 9.51 -8.00
C ILE A 123 -2.09 8.78 -7.00
N CYS A 124 -1.76 9.44 -5.89
CA CYS A 124 -1.24 8.80 -4.68
C CYS A 124 -1.94 9.39 -3.45
N ALA A 125 -1.89 8.67 -2.33
CA ALA A 125 -2.58 9.07 -1.12
C ALA A 125 -1.87 8.61 0.16
N LEU A 126 -2.11 9.34 1.26
CA LEU A 126 -1.61 9.03 2.59
C LEU A 126 -2.74 9.21 3.62
N SER A 127 -2.87 8.28 4.53
CA SER A 127 -3.71 8.38 5.74
C SER A 127 -2.81 8.29 6.98
N PRO A 128 -3.08 9.08 8.03
CA PRO A 128 -4.01 10.21 8.08
C PRO A 128 -3.55 11.41 7.24
N TYR A 129 -4.42 12.39 7.04
CA TYR A 129 -4.08 13.65 6.38
C TYR A 129 -2.95 14.38 7.12
N VAL A 130 -1.99 14.89 6.35
CA VAL A 130 -0.87 15.70 6.89
C VAL A 130 -0.87 17.05 6.16
N ASP A 131 -1.18 18.11 6.88
CA ASP A 131 -1.27 19.45 6.30
C ASP A 131 0.07 19.93 5.73
N GLY A 132 0.02 20.56 4.55
CA GLY A 132 1.19 21.13 3.87
C GLY A 132 2.23 20.12 3.40
N ALA A 133 1.90 18.82 3.39
CA ALA A 133 2.82 17.76 2.97
C ALA A 133 3.03 17.72 1.45
N SER A 134 4.23 17.31 1.01
CA SER A 134 4.54 16.96 -0.38
C SER A 134 4.54 15.45 -0.57
N ALA A 135 4.01 14.94 -1.68
CA ALA A 135 4.03 13.51 -1.98
C ALA A 135 5.45 12.91 -2.02
N GLU A 136 6.44 13.70 -2.46
CA GLU A 136 7.84 13.28 -2.53
C GLU A 136 8.52 13.15 -1.16
N GLY A 137 7.93 13.76 -0.10
CA GLY A 137 8.59 13.76 1.20
C GLY A 137 7.72 14.20 2.37
N VAL A 138 6.92 13.30 2.92
CA VAL A 138 6.14 13.53 4.13
C VAL A 138 6.97 13.21 5.35
N THR A 139 7.16 14.17 6.25
CA THR A 139 7.79 13.90 7.53
C THR A 139 6.79 13.24 8.47
N ILE A 140 7.10 12.02 8.89
CA ILE A 140 6.29 11.23 9.82
C ILE A 140 7.05 11.11 11.15
N THR A 141 6.36 11.41 12.24
CA THR A 141 6.85 11.16 13.61
C THR A 141 6.07 9.99 14.18
N ALA A 142 6.77 8.90 14.49
CA ALA A 142 6.17 7.72 15.08
C ALA A 142 5.87 7.94 16.56
N ASP A 143 4.70 7.51 17.01
CA ASP A 143 4.25 7.50 18.40
C ASP A 143 4.05 6.07 18.95
N GLY A 144 4.28 5.06 18.10
CA GLY A 144 4.13 3.65 18.42
C GLY A 144 2.72 3.09 18.22
N VAL A 145 1.71 3.94 17.95
CA VAL A 145 0.30 3.52 17.86
C VAL A 145 -0.42 4.03 16.61
N THR A 146 -0.06 5.20 16.10
CA THR A 146 -0.68 5.77 14.90
C THR A 146 -0.22 5.01 13.67
N ASP A 147 -1.18 4.44 12.94
CA ASP A 147 -0.93 3.75 11.68
C ASP A 147 -0.97 4.73 10.50
N TYR A 148 0.01 4.60 9.63
CA TYR A 148 0.08 5.35 8.39
C TYR A 148 -0.15 4.42 7.21
N LEU A 149 -1.17 4.73 6.42
CA LEU A 149 -1.50 3.98 5.20
C LEU A 149 -1.10 4.79 3.98
N VAL A 150 -0.50 4.13 3.01
CA VAL A 150 0.02 4.76 1.79
C VAL A 150 -0.53 4.05 0.54
N ALA A 151 -1.01 4.83 -0.40
CA ALA A 151 -1.24 4.40 -1.77
C ALA A 151 -0.16 5.01 -2.65
N SER A 152 0.73 4.17 -3.18
CA SER A 152 1.74 4.61 -4.14
C SER A 152 1.10 5.13 -5.42
N GLN A 153 1.86 5.93 -6.17
CA GLN A 153 1.37 6.54 -7.39
C GLN A 153 0.87 5.49 -8.40
N THR A 154 -0.35 5.64 -8.86
CA THR A 154 -1.02 4.74 -9.80
C THR A 154 -1.91 5.53 -10.77
N LEU A 155 -2.20 4.95 -11.93
CA LEU A 155 -3.10 5.55 -12.93
C LEU A 155 -4.55 5.53 -12.46
N ILE A 156 -5.26 6.63 -12.68
CA ILE A 156 -6.72 6.70 -12.51
C ILE A 156 -7.38 6.04 -13.73
N THR A 157 -8.05 4.92 -13.51
CA THR A 157 -8.70 4.14 -14.55
C THR A 157 -10.21 4.37 -14.63
N SER A 158 -10.79 5.03 -13.63
CA SER A 158 -12.24 5.29 -13.56
C SER A 158 -12.55 6.49 -12.67
N ASN A 159 -13.71 7.08 -12.85
CA ASN A 159 -14.33 8.02 -11.91
C ASN A 159 -15.73 7.51 -11.58
N PRO A 160 -16.04 7.12 -10.33
CA PRO A 160 -15.23 7.24 -9.11
C PRO A 160 -13.99 6.35 -9.06
N VAL A 161 -12.96 6.77 -8.30
CA VAL A 161 -11.70 6.04 -8.12
C VAL A 161 -11.71 5.18 -6.85
N ASN A 162 -11.10 3.99 -6.93
CA ASN A 162 -10.80 3.16 -5.76
C ASN A 162 -9.31 3.27 -5.41
N ILE A 163 -9.01 3.66 -4.19
CA ILE A 163 -7.64 3.84 -3.70
C ILE A 163 -7.27 2.65 -2.82
N ILE A 164 -6.33 1.83 -3.29
CA ILE A 164 -5.82 0.69 -2.52
C ILE A 164 -4.58 1.15 -1.79
N MET A 165 -4.60 1.03 -0.47
CA MET A 165 -3.52 1.46 0.43
C MET A 165 -2.83 0.26 1.07
N SER A 166 -1.61 0.47 1.54
CA SER A 166 -0.84 -0.47 2.35
C SER A 166 -0.30 0.23 3.60
N HIS A 167 0.03 -0.55 4.63
CA HIS A 167 0.68 0.01 5.81
C HIS A 167 2.07 0.53 5.47
N ALA A 168 2.42 1.71 5.95
CA ALA A 168 3.72 2.32 5.71
C ALA A 168 4.74 2.00 6.81
N LEU A 169 4.29 1.71 8.03
CA LEU A 169 5.13 1.36 9.18
C LEU A 169 5.38 -0.15 9.28
N ALA A 170 6.40 -0.54 10.04
CA ALA A 170 6.60 -1.91 10.47
C ALA A 170 5.82 -2.16 11.78
N LYS A 171 5.20 -3.33 11.92
CA LYS A 171 4.47 -3.74 13.11
C LYS A 171 5.26 -4.81 13.88
N LEU A 172 5.56 -4.55 15.14
CA LEU A 172 6.12 -5.52 16.04
C LEU A 172 5.02 -6.09 16.94
N VAL A 173 4.90 -7.41 17.01
CA VAL A 173 3.92 -8.10 17.85
C VAL A 173 4.68 -9.05 18.78
N LEU A 174 4.45 -8.94 20.06
CA LEU A 174 5.03 -9.84 21.06
C LEU A 174 4.03 -10.93 21.40
N ASN A 175 4.47 -12.19 21.30
CA ASN A 175 3.70 -13.36 21.71
C ASN A 175 4.40 -14.05 22.90
N PRO A 176 4.14 -13.58 24.15
CA PRO A 176 4.81 -14.08 25.33
C PRO A 176 4.14 -15.34 25.88
N THR A 177 4.95 -16.26 26.35
CA THR A 177 4.52 -17.42 27.19
C THR A 177 5.17 -17.29 28.56
N LEU A 178 4.36 -17.36 29.61
CA LEU A 178 4.87 -17.35 30.99
C LEU A 178 5.13 -18.78 31.47
N GLY A 179 6.29 -18.99 32.07
CA GLY A 179 6.61 -20.24 32.75
C GLY A 179 5.66 -20.50 33.92
N THR A 180 5.43 -21.77 34.22
CA THR A 180 4.51 -22.21 35.30
C THR A 180 4.95 -21.73 36.68
N GLU A 181 6.24 -21.46 36.87
CA GLU A 181 6.85 -20.90 38.07
C GLU A 181 6.51 -19.44 38.33
N LEU A 182 5.93 -18.74 37.33
CA LEU A 182 5.49 -17.34 37.42
C LEU A 182 4.02 -17.20 37.81
N THR A 183 3.45 -18.21 38.45
CA THR A 183 2.03 -18.21 38.84
C THR A 183 1.68 -16.95 39.63
N GLY A 184 0.74 -16.16 39.10
CA GLY A 184 0.29 -14.88 39.69
C GLY A 184 1.11 -13.64 39.35
N ASP A 185 2.20 -13.78 38.59
CA ASP A 185 2.93 -12.66 38.03
C ASP A 185 2.54 -12.46 36.56
N ASN A 186 2.47 -11.21 36.11
CA ASN A 186 2.08 -10.85 34.76
C ASN A 186 3.06 -9.84 34.18
N ILE A 187 3.06 -9.70 32.87
CA ILE A 187 3.77 -8.61 32.20
C ILE A 187 3.03 -7.30 32.51
N ALA A 188 3.74 -6.35 33.09
CA ALA A 188 3.23 -5.01 33.35
C ALA A 188 3.49 -4.06 32.15
N THR A 189 4.74 -4.05 31.66
CA THR A 189 5.13 -3.26 30.49
C THR A 189 6.15 -4.00 29.64
N VAL A 190 6.11 -3.70 28.34
CA VAL A 190 7.14 -4.11 27.39
C VAL A 190 7.58 -2.85 26.63
N GLU A 191 8.89 -2.66 26.56
CA GLU A 191 9.50 -1.56 25.79
C GLU A 191 10.42 -2.12 24.72
N VAL A 192 10.25 -1.66 23.48
CA VAL A 192 11.22 -1.85 22.41
C VAL A 192 12.10 -0.61 22.32
N GLN A 193 13.42 -0.78 22.28
CA GLN A 193 14.36 0.33 22.38
C GLN A 193 15.11 0.55 21.07
N ASN A 194 15.68 1.75 20.92
CA ASN A 194 16.47 2.16 19.76
C ASN A 194 15.68 2.20 18.44
N MET A 195 14.37 2.41 18.52
CA MET A 195 13.52 2.58 17.34
C MET A 195 13.57 4.03 16.86
N TYR A 196 13.59 4.24 15.53
CA TYR A 196 13.53 5.58 14.96
C TYR A 196 12.25 6.30 15.36
N THR A 197 12.38 7.58 15.73
CA THR A 197 11.26 8.44 16.09
C THR A 197 10.68 9.17 14.90
N GLN A 198 11.44 9.34 13.83
CA GLN A 198 11.05 10.13 12.67
C GLN A 198 11.66 9.57 11.40
N GLY A 199 10.94 9.73 10.29
CA GLY A 199 11.41 9.46 8.95
C GLY A 199 10.70 10.32 7.91
N THR A 200 11.24 10.38 6.70
CA THR A 200 10.61 11.02 5.55
C THR A 200 10.10 9.93 4.62
N LEU A 201 8.79 9.89 4.43
CA LEU A 201 8.11 8.97 3.51
C LEU A 201 7.90 9.64 2.16
N ASN A 202 8.43 9.07 1.09
CA ASN A 202 8.00 9.37 -0.27
C ASN A 202 6.75 8.54 -0.57
N VAL A 203 5.60 9.19 -0.69
CA VAL A 203 4.28 8.56 -0.88
C VAL A 203 4.18 7.94 -2.28
N GLU A 204 4.76 8.56 -3.30
CA GLU A 204 4.66 8.10 -4.70
C GLU A 204 5.23 6.70 -4.91
N VAL A 205 6.30 6.37 -4.19
CA VAL A 205 7.03 5.09 -4.33
C VAL A 205 7.07 4.26 -3.05
N ASN A 206 6.40 4.72 -1.99
CA ASN A 206 6.39 4.09 -0.65
C ASN A 206 7.81 3.78 -0.15
N ASN A 207 8.66 4.80 -0.14
CA ASN A 207 10.05 4.66 0.28
C ASN A 207 10.39 5.61 1.43
N TRP A 208 11.15 5.10 2.41
CA TRP A 208 11.57 5.85 3.57
C TRP A 208 13.00 6.36 3.44
N THR A 209 13.22 7.61 3.86
CA THR A 209 14.55 8.25 3.90
C THR A 209 14.67 9.08 5.18
N ASN A 210 15.90 9.52 5.48
CA ASN A 210 16.17 10.42 6.62
C ASN A 210 15.60 9.91 7.95
N CYS A 211 15.62 8.60 8.16
CA CYS A 211 15.18 8.01 9.43
C CYS A 211 16.16 8.39 10.53
N THR A 212 15.68 9.10 11.55
CA THR A 212 16.50 9.72 12.59
C THR A 212 15.84 9.70 13.96
N GLY A 213 16.65 10.05 14.96
CA GLY A 213 16.23 9.99 16.35
C GLY A 213 16.01 8.55 16.81
N THR A 214 16.28 8.25 18.04
CA THR A 214 15.97 6.93 18.60
C THR A 214 15.36 7.09 19.98
N THR A 215 14.35 6.25 20.26
CA THR A 215 13.70 6.20 21.57
C THR A 215 13.27 4.78 21.91
N ALA A 216 12.77 4.62 23.12
CA ALA A 216 12.02 3.45 23.54
C ALA A 216 10.53 3.70 23.30
N PHE A 217 9.84 2.71 22.73
CA PHE A 217 8.38 2.69 22.62
C PHE A 217 7.80 1.62 23.54
N THR A 218 6.81 2.01 24.35
CA THR A 218 6.05 1.04 25.14
C THR A 218 5.01 0.36 24.25
N MET A 219 4.99 -0.98 24.26
CA MET A 219 4.02 -1.74 23.51
C MET A 219 2.62 -1.63 24.16
N THR A 220 1.61 -1.42 23.33
CA THR A 220 0.19 -1.44 23.73
C THR A 220 -0.42 -2.75 23.26
N ASN A 221 -1.02 -3.52 24.17
CA ASN A 221 -1.57 -4.86 23.87
C ASN A 221 -0.54 -5.80 23.19
N ASN A 222 0.73 -5.70 23.59
CA ASN A 222 1.85 -6.41 22.99
C ASN A 222 2.14 -6.05 21.53
N GLU A 223 1.71 -4.88 21.06
CA GLU A 223 1.93 -4.39 19.71
C GLU A 223 2.54 -3.00 19.72
N VAL A 224 3.36 -2.68 18.72
CA VAL A 224 3.91 -1.34 18.48
C VAL A 224 4.21 -1.14 17.00
N LEU A 225 4.00 0.10 16.54
CA LEU A 225 4.31 0.54 15.19
C LEU A 225 5.59 1.35 15.18
N VAL A 226 6.51 1.02 14.28
CA VAL A 226 7.82 1.66 14.21
C VAL A 226 8.16 2.08 12.79
N VAL A 227 8.97 3.13 12.67
CA VAL A 227 9.54 3.54 11.37
C VAL A 227 10.40 2.40 10.84
N PRO A 228 10.30 2.05 9.55
CA PRO A 228 11.13 1.03 8.92
C PRO A 228 12.63 1.27 9.10
N MET A 229 13.40 0.20 9.17
CA MET A 229 14.85 0.22 9.38
C MET A 229 15.50 -0.71 8.36
N GLU A 230 16.17 -0.14 7.35
CA GLU A 230 16.83 -0.88 6.27
C GLU A 230 18.03 -1.74 6.75
N GLU A 231 18.67 -1.30 7.84
CA GLU A 231 19.79 -2.00 8.46
C GLU A 231 19.56 -2.08 9.97
N CYS A 232 19.07 -3.21 10.46
CA CYS A 232 18.82 -3.47 11.86
C CYS A 232 19.17 -4.92 12.19
N GLN A 233 20.37 -5.18 12.72
CA GLN A 233 20.77 -6.54 13.08
C GLN A 233 20.03 -7.05 14.33
N SER A 234 19.76 -6.16 15.27
CA SER A 234 19.05 -6.46 16.50
C SER A 234 18.56 -5.19 17.18
N PHE A 235 17.56 -5.33 18.04
CA PHE A 235 17.11 -4.24 18.90
C PHE A 235 16.88 -4.75 20.34
N PRO A 236 17.09 -3.87 21.35
CA PRO A 236 16.83 -4.23 22.74
C PRO A 236 15.34 -4.24 23.05
N ILE A 237 14.94 -5.16 23.92
CA ILE A 237 13.61 -5.18 24.55
C ILE A 237 13.76 -5.23 26.06
N VAL A 238 12.88 -4.51 26.76
CA VAL A 238 12.81 -4.52 28.23
C VAL A 238 11.40 -4.92 28.64
N ILE A 239 11.31 -5.94 29.47
CA ILE A 239 10.05 -6.49 29.97
C ILE A 239 10.02 -6.27 31.49
N THR A 240 9.02 -5.57 31.99
CA THR A 240 8.79 -5.36 33.42
C THR A 240 7.57 -6.16 33.85
N MET A 241 7.75 -6.99 34.88
CA MET A 241 6.70 -7.80 35.46
C MET A 241 5.93 -7.03 36.54
N SER A 242 4.72 -7.46 36.86
CA SER A 242 3.89 -6.88 37.94
C SER A 242 4.53 -7.00 39.33
N SER A 243 5.41 -7.98 39.52
CA SER A 243 6.25 -8.14 40.70
C SER A 243 7.39 -7.11 40.82
N GLY A 244 7.62 -6.31 39.77
CA GLY A 244 8.75 -5.38 39.66
C GLY A 244 10.03 -6.00 39.11
N ARG A 245 10.03 -7.28 38.75
CA ARG A 245 11.19 -7.91 38.06
C ARG A 245 11.33 -7.32 36.66
N VAL A 246 12.57 -7.16 36.23
CA VAL A 246 12.90 -6.59 34.92
C VAL A 246 13.79 -7.57 34.15
N PHE A 247 13.41 -7.85 32.93
CA PHE A 247 14.20 -8.66 31.99
C PHE A 247 14.60 -7.78 30.79
N GLY A 248 15.86 -7.85 30.42
CA GLY A 248 16.38 -7.19 29.20
C GLY A 248 16.97 -8.22 28.25
N ALA A 249 16.73 -8.04 26.97
CA ALA A 249 17.33 -8.87 25.93
C ALA A 249 17.44 -8.15 24.61
N ASN A 250 18.27 -8.70 23.69
CA ASN A 250 18.36 -8.24 22.31
C ASN A 250 17.65 -9.24 21.39
N ILE A 251 16.74 -8.72 20.58
CA ILE A 251 16.03 -9.44 19.55
C ILE A 251 16.88 -9.42 18.28
N SER A 252 17.33 -10.59 17.79
CA SER A 252 18.08 -10.70 16.54
C SER A 252 17.13 -10.74 15.35
N LEU A 253 17.45 -10.01 14.31
CA LEU A 253 16.72 -9.99 13.04
C LEU A 253 17.42 -10.81 11.94
N ALA A 254 18.40 -11.64 12.28
CA ALA A 254 19.20 -12.39 11.31
C ALA A 254 18.38 -13.33 10.40
N ASN A 255 17.25 -13.83 10.87
CA ASN A 255 16.34 -14.70 10.12
C ASN A 255 15.25 -13.94 9.31
N VAL A 256 15.25 -12.60 9.38
CA VAL A 256 14.36 -11.70 8.63
C VAL A 256 15.15 -10.59 7.94
N ASP A 257 16.26 -10.96 7.32
CA ASP A 257 17.11 -10.12 6.46
C ASP A 257 17.74 -8.90 7.15
N ASN A 258 17.84 -8.88 8.50
CA ASN A 258 18.38 -7.78 9.29
C ASN A 258 17.73 -6.42 9.03
N LYS A 259 16.43 -6.39 8.82
CA LYS A 259 15.65 -5.17 8.55
C LYS A 259 14.26 -5.21 9.17
N LEU A 260 13.65 -4.04 9.29
CA LEU A 260 12.23 -3.86 9.58
C LEU A 260 11.59 -3.12 8.40
N GLU A 261 10.81 -3.83 7.58
CA GLU A 261 10.18 -3.27 6.38
C GLU A 261 8.79 -2.72 6.70
N GLY A 262 8.42 -1.62 6.03
CA GLY A 262 7.06 -1.10 6.04
C GLY A 262 6.05 -2.11 5.48
N GLY A 263 4.84 -2.13 6.03
CA GLY A 263 3.81 -3.09 5.64
C GLY A 263 4.05 -4.53 6.11
N THR A 264 5.07 -4.74 6.95
CA THR A 264 5.43 -6.07 7.45
C THR A 264 5.16 -6.18 8.95
N GLN A 265 4.52 -7.27 9.37
CA GLN A 265 4.35 -7.65 10.76
C GLN A 265 5.43 -8.65 11.18
N TYR A 266 6.14 -8.33 12.25
CA TYR A 266 7.15 -9.16 12.88
C TYR A 266 6.60 -9.71 14.18
N THR A 267 6.38 -11.01 14.24
CA THR A 267 5.90 -11.69 15.45
C THR A 267 7.08 -12.31 16.21
N ILE A 268 7.26 -11.85 17.43
CA ILE A 268 8.34 -12.23 18.34
C ILE A 268 7.77 -13.19 19.38
N LYS A 269 8.18 -14.45 19.33
CA LYS A 269 7.84 -15.45 20.35
C LYS A 269 8.86 -15.38 21.46
N LEU A 270 8.40 -15.40 22.70
CA LEU A 270 9.30 -15.48 23.84
C LEU A 270 8.67 -16.26 24.99
N GLN A 271 9.54 -16.88 25.76
CA GLN A 271 9.17 -17.57 27.00
C GLN A 271 9.87 -16.89 28.17
N ILE A 272 9.11 -16.48 29.15
CA ILE A 272 9.60 -15.85 30.38
C ILE A 272 9.59 -16.88 31.47
N GLY A 273 10.78 -17.30 31.94
CA GLY A 273 10.98 -18.17 33.11
C GLY A 273 11.24 -17.36 34.37
N HIS A 274 11.60 -18.05 35.45
CA HIS A 274 11.83 -17.40 36.76
C HIS A 274 12.97 -16.36 36.68
N ASP A 275 14.09 -16.71 36.06
CA ASP A 275 15.30 -15.86 36.02
C ASP A 275 15.79 -15.56 34.59
N THR A 276 15.12 -16.09 33.59
CA THR A 276 15.57 -15.99 32.18
C THR A 276 14.42 -15.69 31.22
N VAL A 277 14.74 -15.02 30.14
CA VAL A 277 13.86 -14.89 28.97
C VAL A 277 14.52 -15.61 27.79
N THR A 278 13.80 -16.53 27.21
CA THR A 278 14.22 -17.25 26.01
C THR A 278 13.41 -16.75 24.82
N PHE A 279 14.09 -16.43 23.73
CA PHE A 279 13.45 -15.98 22.50
C PHE A 279 13.35 -17.15 21.53
N GLY A 280 12.17 -17.31 20.93
CA GLY A 280 11.98 -18.13 19.75
C GLY A 280 12.33 -17.33 18.48
N ASP A 281 12.13 -17.99 17.34
CA ASP A 281 12.33 -17.34 16.05
C ASP A 281 11.35 -16.19 15.82
N ILE A 282 11.83 -15.11 15.21
CA ILE A 282 10.97 -14.06 14.67
C ILE A 282 10.39 -14.56 13.37
N SER A 283 9.08 -14.39 13.18
CA SER A 283 8.41 -14.58 11.91
C SER A 283 8.00 -13.22 11.31
N ALA A 284 8.23 -13.05 10.02
CA ALA A 284 7.81 -11.88 9.25
C ALA A 284 6.72 -12.30 8.24
N ALA A 285 5.65 -11.52 8.15
CA ALA A 285 4.57 -11.71 7.19
C ALA A 285 4.04 -10.35 6.75
N SER A 286 3.39 -10.27 5.59
CA SER A 286 2.67 -9.06 5.22
C SER A 286 1.65 -8.73 6.31
N TRP A 287 1.58 -7.47 6.70
CA TRP A 287 0.63 -7.02 7.71
C TRP A 287 -0.80 -7.29 7.23
N GLY A 288 -1.64 -7.90 8.08
CA GLY A 288 -2.97 -8.39 7.71
C GLY A 288 -3.02 -9.88 7.33
N THR A 289 -1.87 -10.53 7.12
CA THR A 289 -1.85 -11.99 6.91
C THR A 289 -1.84 -12.71 8.27
N PRO A 290 -2.75 -13.64 8.55
CA PRO A 290 -2.68 -14.43 9.78
C PRO A 290 -1.36 -15.20 9.83
N VAL A 291 -0.54 -14.96 10.85
CA VAL A 291 0.64 -15.79 11.12
C VAL A 291 0.15 -17.03 11.82
N GLU A 292 0.17 -18.19 11.13
CA GLU A 292 -0.06 -19.47 11.79
C GLU A 292 1.03 -19.68 12.85
N GLY A 293 0.59 -19.77 14.11
CA GLY A 293 1.48 -20.00 15.22
C GLY A 293 2.08 -21.40 15.12
N GLY A 294 3.32 -21.50 14.65
CA GLY A 294 4.06 -22.76 14.80
C GLY A 294 4.16 -23.12 16.29
N ASP A 295 3.79 -24.34 16.66
CA ASP A 295 3.91 -24.85 18.01
C ASP A 295 5.36 -24.78 18.46
N LEU A 296 5.59 -24.23 19.66
CA LEU A 296 6.87 -24.38 20.34
C LEU A 296 6.94 -25.86 20.75
N GLU A 297 7.78 -26.65 20.08
CA GLU A 297 8.10 -27.97 20.57
C GLU A 297 8.85 -27.82 21.91
N THR A 298 8.23 -28.31 22.98
CA THR A 298 8.88 -28.39 24.28
C THR A 298 9.78 -29.65 24.28
N GLU A 299 11.11 -29.46 24.30
CA GLU A 299 12.04 -30.50 24.74
C GLU A 299 12.00 -30.70 26.26
#